data_7f597801d0549c0cc5cf9e9cb2696095
#
_entry.id   7f597801d0549c0cc5cf9e9cb2696095
#
_cell.length_a   1.000
_cell.length_b   1.000
_cell.length_c   1.000
_cell.angle_alpha   90.00
_cell.angle_beta   90.00
_cell.angle_gamma   90.00
#
_symmetry.space_group_name_H-M   'P 1'
#
loop_
_entity.id
_entity.type
_entity.pdbx_description
1 polymer ?
#
loop_
_entity_poly.entity_id
_entity_poly.type
_entity_poly.pdbx_seq_one_letter_code
_entity_poly.pdbx_strand_id
1 'polypeptide(L)'
;MQARDVMTSNVVSVPPETTVSELARMLAQRRISAAPVVDQDEHVIGMISEGDLLQRREIGTERRPGRRSWWLDMLATDAGAADYIKSHALTVGEIMSREPVCVKEDTSLAEIAAVLESHHIKRVPVLRDGRLVGIVSRSNLVQALASALAVEPAPEALATDAEIRAMLMGDLAGRGWAFPGRNIVVREGVVHLWGTVWSSDQLDAMRIASQSVPGVKRVEDHTIPYPTMRGL
;
A
#
# COMPACT_ATOMS: atom_id res chain seq x y z
N MET A 1 11.45 12.23 -8.94
CA MET A 1 10.50 11.81 -7.88
C MET A 1 11.15 10.75 -7.00
N GLN A 2 10.87 10.79 -5.70
CA GLN A 2 11.40 9.91 -4.66
C GLN A 2 10.25 9.21 -3.93
N ALA A 3 10.56 8.24 -3.04
CA ALA A 3 9.56 7.51 -2.27
C ALA A 3 8.56 8.43 -1.55
N ARG A 4 9.06 9.46 -0.86
CA ARG A 4 8.23 10.44 -0.12
C ARG A 4 7.20 11.17 -0.97
N ASP A 5 7.43 11.30 -2.28
CA ASP A 5 6.54 12.04 -3.18
C ASP A 5 5.28 11.23 -3.53
N VAL A 6 5.35 9.90 -3.43
CA VAL A 6 4.29 8.99 -3.88
C VAL A 6 3.84 7.99 -2.83
N MET A 7 4.58 7.81 -1.73
CA MET A 7 4.27 6.82 -0.71
C MET A 7 2.92 7.08 -0.02
N THR A 8 2.29 6.02 0.44
CA THR A 8 1.21 6.09 1.42
C THR A 8 1.83 6.35 2.78
N SER A 9 1.57 7.50 3.40
CA SER A 9 2.17 7.88 4.69
C SER A 9 1.44 7.30 5.90
N ASN A 10 0.12 7.14 5.85
CA ASN A 10 -0.67 6.52 6.93
C ASN A 10 -0.70 5.01 6.71
N VAL A 11 0.41 4.34 7.04
CA VAL A 11 0.51 2.90 6.87
C VAL A 11 -0.23 2.18 7.99
N VAL A 12 -1.11 1.26 7.60
CA VAL A 12 -1.69 0.31 8.55
C VAL A 12 -0.68 -0.81 8.76
N SER A 13 -0.11 -0.88 9.94
CA SER A 13 0.80 -1.94 10.39
C SER A 13 0.14 -2.80 11.45
N VAL A 14 0.69 -3.97 11.72
CA VAL A 14 0.22 -4.90 12.75
C VAL A 14 1.38 -5.44 13.58
N PRO A 15 1.19 -5.70 14.87
CA PRO A 15 2.17 -6.44 15.67
C PRO A 15 2.13 -7.94 15.32
N PRO A 16 3.21 -8.69 15.57
CA PRO A 16 3.33 -10.11 15.23
C PRO A 16 2.32 -11.00 15.99
N GLU A 17 1.82 -10.57 17.14
CA GLU A 17 0.83 -11.27 17.95
C GLU A 17 -0.60 -11.17 17.41
N THR A 18 -0.83 -10.29 16.43
CA THR A 18 -2.16 -10.15 15.78
C THR A 18 -2.62 -11.51 15.27
N THR A 19 -3.85 -11.85 15.56
CA THR A 19 -4.41 -13.11 15.08
C THR A 19 -4.69 -13.04 13.57
N VAL A 20 -4.61 -14.17 12.89
CA VAL A 20 -4.94 -14.28 11.46
C VAL A 20 -6.36 -13.81 11.16
N SER A 21 -7.31 -14.07 12.06
CA SER A 21 -8.70 -13.62 11.93
C SER A 21 -8.83 -12.09 12.01
N GLU A 22 -8.14 -11.46 12.94
CA GLU A 22 -8.09 -9.98 13.07
C GLU A 22 -7.44 -9.35 11.85
N LEU A 23 -6.30 -9.90 11.40
CA LEU A 23 -5.64 -9.46 10.18
C LEU A 23 -6.58 -9.56 8.98
N ALA A 24 -7.22 -10.70 8.74
CA ALA A 24 -8.13 -10.89 7.61
C ALA A 24 -9.27 -9.87 7.62
N ARG A 25 -9.88 -9.63 8.80
CA ARG A 25 -10.92 -8.62 8.96
C ARG A 25 -10.39 -7.21 8.68
N MET A 26 -9.20 -6.88 9.20
CA MET A 26 -8.56 -5.58 8.99
C MET A 26 -8.23 -5.34 7.51
N LEU A 27 -7.63 -6.31 6.81
CA LEU A 27 -7.33 -6.19 5.37
C LEU A 27 -8.62 -5.95 4.57
N ALA A 28 -9.68 -6.71 4.85
CA ALA A 28 -10.97 -6.57 4.17
C ALA A 28 -11.62 -5.20 4.45
N GLN A 29 -11.69 -4.78 5.71
CA GLN A 29 -12.30 -3.50 6.09
C GLN A 29 -11.54 -2.29 5.56
N ARG A 30 -10.21 -2.33 5.60
CA ARG A 30 -9.34 -1.26 5.12
C ARG A 30 -9.08 -1.32 3.61
N ARG A 31 -9.55 -2.38 2.94
CA ARG A 31 -9.33 -2.63 1.50
C ARG A 31 -7.86 -2.55 1.12
N ILE A 32 -7.02 -3.13 1.93
CA ILE A 32 -5.59 -3.25 1.69
C ILE A 32 -5.22 -4.71 1.54
N SER A 33 -4.25 -5.01 0.70
CA SER A 33 -3.85 -6.37 0.37
C SER A 33 -2.55 -6.82 1.05
N ALA A 34 -1.96 -5.97 1.91
CA ALA A 34 -0.85 -6.34 2.79
C ALA A 34 -0.61 -5.24 3.84
N ALA A 35 0.09 -5.61 4.90
CA ALA A 35 0.51 -4.73 5.98
C ALA A 35 1.96 -5.03 6.40
N PRO A 36 2.77 -4.02 6.75
CA PRO A 36 4.01 -4.23 7.49
C PRO A 36 3.72 -4.80 8.87
N VAL A 37 4.59 -5.70 9.31
CA VAL A 37 4.59 -6.19 10.68
C VAL A 37 5.67 -5.44 11.44
N VAL A 38 5.30 -4.82 12.54
CA VAL A 38 6.20 -3.97 13.34
C VAL A 38 6.34 -4.51 14.76
N ASP A 39 7.51 -4.31 15.35
CA ASP A 39 7.74 -4.57 16.77
C ASP A 39 7.24 -3.41 17.65
N GLN A 40 7.51 -3.50 18.97
CA GLN A 40 7.11 -2.50 19.95
C GLN A 40 7.81 -1.14 19.76
N ASP A 41 8.97 -1.13 19.08
CA ASP A 41 9.77 0.07 18.77
C ASP A 41 9.46 0.65 17.38
N GLU A 42 8.40 0.15 16.71
CA GLU A 42 7.96 0.52 15.36
C GLU A 42 8.96 0.14 14.24
N HIS A 43 9.88 -0.80 14.49
CA HIS A 43 10.73 -1.35 13.45
C HIS A 43 9.99 -2.39 12.63
N VAL A 44 10.21 -2.37 11.32
CA VAL A 44 9.60 -3.34 10.40
C VAL A 44 10.34 -4.67 10.50
N ILE A 45 9.68 -5.68 11.07
CA ILE A 45 10.22 -7.03 11.28
C ILE A 45 9.69 -8.05 10.25
N GLY A 46 8.66 -7.68 9.50
CA GLY A 46 8.05 -8.56 8.50
C GLY A 46 7.06 -7.86 7.61
N MET A 47 6.58 -8.62 6.63
CA MET A 47 5.44 -8.25 5.78
C MET A 47 4.43 -9.38 5.78
N ILE A 48 3.16 -9.02 5.78
CA ILE A 48 2.05 -9.96 5.63
C ILE A 48 1.09 -9.50 4.53
N SER A 49 0.58 -10.42 3.73
CA SER A 49 -0.27 -10.11 2.59
C SER A 49 -1.46 -11.07 2.46
N GLU A 50 -2.43 -10.72 1.61
CA GLU A 50 -3.52 -11.63 1.22
C GLU A 50 -3.00 -12.98 0.71
N GLY A 51 -1.86 -12.97 0.00
CA GLY A 51 -1.23 -14.19 -0.51
C GLY A 51 -0.87 -15.20 0.59
N ASP A 52 -0.53 -14.71 1.78
CA ASP A 52 -0.19 -15.56 2.93
C ASP A 52 -1.44 -16.17 3.56
N LEU A 53 -2.63 -15.60 3.29
CA LEU A 53 -3.93 -16.04 3.77
C LEU A 53 -4.71 -16.91 2.76
N LEU A 54 -4.19 -17.10 1.53
CA LEU A 54 -4.93 -17.85 0.50
C LEU A 54 -5.05 -19.36 0.78
N GLN A 55 -4.13 -19.92 1.55
CA GLN A 55 -4.09 -21.36 1.84
C GLN A 55 -4.50 -21.59 3.30
N ARG A 56 -5.82 -21.59 3.54
CA ARG A 56 -6.36 -21.69 4.91
C ARG A 56 -7.36 -22.81 5.03
N ARG A 57 -7.24 -23.55 6.14
CA ARG A 57 -8.15 -24.65 6.49
C ARG A 57 -9.57 -24.15 6.73
N GLU A 58 -9.72 -22.96 7.34
CA GLU A 58 -10.99 -22.37 7.72
C GLU A 58 -11.93 -22.09 6.54
N ILE A 59 -11.36 -21.92 5.35
CA ILE A 59 -12.11 -21.69 4.09
C ILE A 59 -11.90 -22.81 3.08
N GLY A 60 -11.28 -23.91 3.47
CA GLY A 60 -11.09 -25.09 2.64
C GLY A 60 -10.16 -24.91 1.43
N THR A 61 -9.29 -23.89 1.46
CA THR A 61 -8.31 -23.58 0.39
C THR A 61 -6.91 -24.13 0.68
N GLU A 62 -6.76 -24.94 1.72
CA GLU A 62 -5.52 -25.62 2.02
C GLU A 62 -5.07 -26.49 0.82
N ARG A 63 -3.78 -26.48 0.52
CA ARG A 63 -3.22 -27.39 -0.47
C ARG A 63 -3.30 -28.81 0.09
N ARG A 64 -4.21 -29.61 -0.46
CA ARG A 64 -4.20 -31.05 -0.19
C ARG A 64 -2.96 -31.62 -0.86
N PRO A 65 -2.16 -32.44 -0.15
CA PRO A 65 -1.07 -33.15 -0.80
C PRO A 65 -1.68 -33.99 -1.93
N GLY A 66 -1.42 -33.57 -3.18
CA GLY A 66 -1.76 -34.36 -4.34
C GLY A 66 -1.10 -35.71 -4.21
N ARG A 67 -1.64 -36.76 -4.86
CA ARG A 67 -0.99 -38.09 -4.98
C ARG A 67 0.37 -37.90 -5.69
N ARG A 68 1.35 -37.31 -5.00
CA ARG A 68 2.75 -37.36 -5.45
C ARG A 68 3.33 -38.71 -5.07
N SER A 69 4.22 -39.21 -5.92
CA SER A 69 4.94 -40.46 -5.66
C SER A 69 5.73 -40.30 -4.36
N TRP A 70 5.62 -41.22 -3.42
CA TRP A 70 6.18 -41.20 -2.06
C TRP A 70 7.69 -40.86 -1.99
N TRP A 71 8.44 -41.11 -3.07
CA TRP A 71 9.87 -40.79 -3.18
C TRP A 71 10.14 -39.32 -3.48
N LEU A 72 9.16 -38.56 -4.05
CA LEU A 72 9.24 -37.08 -4.23
C LEU A 72 8.92 -36.33 -2.93
N ASP A 73 8.10 -36.93 -2.05
CA ASP A 73 7.81 -36.36 -0.73
C ASP A 73 9.02 -36.42 0.21
N MET A 74 9.93 -37.36 0.01
CA MET A 74 11.17 -37.49 0.78
C MET A 74 12.17 -36.35 0.49
N LEU A 75 12.06 -35.66 -0.66
CA LEU A 75 12.89 -34.52 -1.07
C LEU A 75 12.20 -33.18 -0.85
N ALA A 76 10.95 -33.15 -0.40
CA ALA A 76 10.12 -31.94 -0.33
C ALA A 76 9.66 -31.60 1.11
N THR A 77 10.43 -31.99 2.14
CA THR A 77 10.07 -31.84 3.55
C THR A 77 9.80 -30.38 3.97
N ASP A 78 10.56 -29.42 3.45
CA ASP A 78 10.42 -28.01 3.86
C ASP A 78 9.19 -27.32 3.27
N ALA A 79 8.82 -27.62 2.02
CA ALA A 79 7.65 -27.03 1.37
C ALA A 79 6.32 -27.48 2.02
N GLY A 80 6.24 -28.74 2.42
CA GLY A 80 5.07 -29.29 3.13
C GLY A 80 4.88 -28.70 4.53
N ALA A 81 5.97 -28.47 5.25
CA ALA A 81 5.94 -27.83 6.57
C ALA A 81 5.51 -26.35 6.47
N ALA A 82 6.01 -25.61 5.48
CA ALA A 82 5.62 -24.22 5.24
C ALA A 82 4.12 -24.10 4.88
N ASP A 83 3.60 -24.98 4.02
CA ASP A 83 2.18 -25.01 3.66
C ASP A 83 1.30 -25.37 4.88
N TYR A 84 1.77 -26.29 5.75
CA TYR A 84 1.06 -26.63 6.99
C TYR A 84 1.00 -25.44 7.95
N ILE A 85 2.13 -24.74 8.16
CA ILE A 85 2.19 -23.54 9.00
C ILE A 85 1.21 -22.49 8.46
N LYS A 86 1.25 -22.17 7.16
CA LYS A 86 0.35 -21.19 6.53
C LYS A 86 -1.12 -21.54 6.70
N SER A 87 -1.47 -22.83 6.74
CA SER A 87 -2.87 -23.27 6.84
C SER A 87 -3.39 -23.38 8.28
N HIS A 88 -2.51 -23.49 9.28
CA HIS A 88 -2.88 -23.76 10.68
C HIS A 88 -2.41 -22.69 11.68
N ALA A 89 -1.50 -21.81 11.29
CA ALA A 89 -0.99 -20.75 12.16
C ALA A 89 -2.11 -19.84 12.68
N LEU A 90 -1.97 -19.39 13.89
CA LEU A 90 -2.95 -18.54 14.57
C LEU A 90 -2.57 -17.07 14.58
N THR A 91 -1.26 -16.75 14.48
CA THR A 91 -0.74 -15.40 14.54
C THR A 91 -0.01 -14.98 13.28
N VAL A 92 0.07 -13.66 13.07
CA VAL A 92 0.80 -13.04 11.95
C VAL A 92 2.28 -13.39 11.99
N GLY A 93 2.89 -13.37 13.17
CA GLY A 93 4.31 -13.66 13.34
C GLY A 93 4.74 -15.05 12.89
N GLU A 94 3.80 -16.01 12.87
CA GLU A 94 4.04 -17.38 12.41
C GLU A 94 4.07 -17.52 10.88
N ILE A 95 3.36 -16.62 10.14
CA ILE A 95 3.18 -16.72 8.69
C ILE A 95 3.77 -15.56 7.90
N MET A 96 4.18 -14.48 8.55
CA MET A 96 4.77 -13.31 7.88
C MET A 96 6.06 -13.67 7.14
N SER A 97 6.32 -12.97 6.04
CA SER A 97 7.65 -12.95 5.45
C SER A 97 8.57 -12.10 6.34
N ARG A 98 9.65 -12.71 6.84
CA ARG A 98 10.64 -12.05 7.71
C ARG A 98 11.66 -11.26 6.87
N GLU A 99 12.33 -10.30 7.48
CA GLU A 99 13.38 -9.48 6.87
C GLU A 99 12.92 -8.84 5.54
N PRO A 100 11.87 -8.01 5.58
CA PRO A 100 11.34 -7.42 4.37
C PRO A 100 12.34 -6.44 3.77
N VAL A 101 12.42 -6.43 2.45
CA VAL A 101 13.17 -5.40 1.73
C VAL A 101 12.51 -4.05 1.97
N CYS A 102 13.27 -3.10 2.49
CA CYS A 102 12.81 -1.73 2.78
C CYS A 102 13.62 -0.71 2.00
N VAL A 103 13.07 0.48 1.80
CA VAL A 103 13.72 1.61 1.14
C VAL A 103 13.68 2.84 2.04
N LYS A 104 14.51 3.85 1.74
CA LYS A 104 14.47 5.14 2.41
C LYS A 104 13.48 6.08 1.73
N GLU A 105 13.06 7.13 2.42
CA GLU A 105 12.12 8.12 1.87
C GLU A 105 12.66 8.93 0.69
N ASP A 106 14.00 9.04 0.59
CA ASP A 106 14.71 9.72 -0.50
C ASP A 106 15.10 8.79 -1.65
N THR A 107 14.80 7.49 -1.57
CA THR A 107 15.06 6.51 -2.64
C THR A 107 14.27 6.89 -3.89
N SER A 108 14.93 6.89 -5.05
CA SER A 108 14.32 7.24 -6.34
C SER A 108 13.26 6.22 -6.78
N LEU A 109 12.27 6.65 -7.57
CA LEU A 109 11.26 5.74 -8.12
C LEU A 109 11.86 4.68 -9.06
N ALA A 110 12.97 5.01 -9.74
CA ALA A 110 13.68 4.05 -10.60
C ALA A 110 14.29 2.91 -9.77
N GLU A 111 14.94 3.24 -8.64
CA GLU A 111 15.49 2.25 -7.72
C GLU A 111 14.38 1.41 -7.08
N ILE A 112 13.26 2.05 -6.66
CA ILE A 112 12.11 1.33 -6.12
C ILE A 112 11.54 0.36 -7.15
N ALA A 113 11.40 0.77 -8.41
CA ALA A 113 10.93 -0.11 -9.48
C ALA A 113 11.85 -1.32 -9.65
N ALA A 114 13.17 -1.11 -9.67
CA ALA A 114 14.16 -2.18 -9.75
C ALA A 114 14.08 -3.15 -8.54
N VAL A 115 13.89 -2.63 -7.32
CA VAL A 115 13.69 -3.43 -6.11
C VAL A 115 12.42 -4.28 -6.21
N LEU A 116 11.30 -3.69 -6.61
CA LEU A 116 10.03 -4.42 -6.76
C LEU A 116 10.11 -5.54 -7.81
N GLU A 117 10.88 -5.31 -8.87
CA GLU A 117 11.08 -6.28 -9.96
C GLU A 117 12.04 -7.40 -9.54
N SER A 118 13.24 -7.05 -9.07
CA SER A 118 14.29 -8.01 -8.73
C SER A 118 13.90 -8.95 -7.59
N HIS A 119 13.16 -8.46 -6.61
CA HIS A 119 12.65 -9.26 -5.49
C HIS A 119 11.27 -9.87 -5.74
N HIS A 120 10.66 -9.66 -6.92
CA HIS A 120 9.31 -10.14 -7.27
C HIS A 120 8.22 -9.73 -6.26
N ILE A 121 8.38 -8.57 -5.61
CA ILE A 121 7.45 -8.05 -4.61
C ILE A 121 6.53 -6.98 -5.19
N LYS A 122 5.39 -6.74 -4.55
CA LYS A 122 4.37 -5.78 -5.01
C LYS A 122 4.48 -4.44 -4.32
N ARG A 123 5.20 -4.37 -3.19
CA ARG A 123 5.34 -3.16 -2.36
C ARG A 123 6.57 -3.26 -1.46
N VAL A 124 7.04 -2.09 -1.03
CA VAL A 124 8.16 -1.97 -0.10
C VAL A 124 7.80 -0.99 1.01
N PRO A 125 8.12 -1.29 2.29
CA PRO A 125 8.08 -0.32 3.36
C PRO A 125 9.10 0.79 3.12
N VAL A 126 8.75 2.01 3.53
CA VAL A 126 9.63 3.19 3.49
C VAL A 126 10.01 3.54 4.91
N LEU A 127 11.29 3.66 5.15
CA LEU A 127 11.84 3.94 6.47
C LEU A 127 12.50 5.33 6.52
N ARG A 128 12.37 5.96 7.68
CA ARG A 128 13.16 7.11 8.12
C ARG A 128 13.75 6.79 9.48
N ASP A 129 15.08 6.86 9.62
CA ASP A 129 15.79 6.53 10.86
C ASP A 129 15.41 5.15 11.45
N GLY A 130 15.21 4.16 10.57
CA GLY A 130 14.83 2.79 10.93
C GLY A 130 13.34 2.57 11.21
N ARG A 131 12.52 3.63 11.29
CA ARG A 131 11.09 3.55 11.57
C ARG A 131 10.24 3.60 10.32
N LEU A 132 9.09 2.96 10.35
CA LEU A 132 8.13 2.94 9.25
C LEU A 132 7.47 4.32 9.08
N VAL A 133 7.68 4.97 7.93
CA VAL A 133 7.07 6.26 7.60
C VAL A 133 6.15 6.19 6.38
N GLY A 134 6.21 5.11 5.61
CA GLY A 134 5.41 4.97 4.41
C GLY A 134 5.47 3.57 3.80
N ILE A 135 4.71 3.39 2.73
CA ILE A 135 4.76 2.20 1.88
C ILE A 135 4.60 2.61 0.43
N VAL A 136 5.43 2.06 -0.46
CA VAL A 136 5.31 2.25 -1.91
C VAL A 136 4.93 0.93 -2.56
N SER A 137 3.94 0.95 -3.42
CA SER A 137 3.46 -0.18 -4.21
C SER A 137 3.62 0.07 -5.70
N ARG A 138 3.47 -0.98 -6.52
CA ARG A 138 3.42 -0.84 -7.98
C ARG A 138 2.34 0.15 -8.44
N SER A 139 1.20 0.21 -7.73
CA SER A 139 0.13 1.17 -8.03
C SER A 139 0.59 2.62 -7.85
N ASN A 140 1.41 2.91 -6.85
CA ASN A 140 1.96 4.26 -6.66
C ASN A 140 2.88 4.66 -7.82
N LEU A 141 3.69 3.72 -8.36
CA LEU A 141 4.53 3.98 -9.52
C LEU A 141 3.70 4.23 -10.79
N VAL A 142 2.63 3.44 -10.99
CA VAL A 142 1.71 3.64 -12.12
C VAL A 142 1.00 4.99 -12.03
N GLN A 143 0.55 5.40 -10.85
CA GLN A 143 -0.06 6.71 -10.61
C GLN A 143 0.94 7.84 -10.89
N ALA A 144 2.18 7.70 -10.41
CA ALA A 144 3.25 8.64 -10.69
C ALA A 144 3.53 8.78 -12.21
N LEU A 145 3.57 7.64 -12.93
CA LEU A 145 3.73 7.62 -14.38
C LEU A 145 2.57 8.32 -15.09
N ALA A 146 1.34 7.98 -14.74
CA ALA A 146 0.15 8.61 -15.34
C ALA A 146 0.15 10.14 -15.10
N SER A 147 0.51 10.58 -13.88
CA SER A 147 0.65 12.00 -13.57
C SER A 147 1.78 12.65 -14.37
N ALA A 148 2.88 11.92 -14.61
CA ALA A 148 3.98 12.40 -15.43
C ALA A 148 3.59 12.65 -16.89
N LEU A 149 2.72 11.83 -17.43
CA LEU A 149 2.28 11.89 -18.83
C LEU A 149 1.15 12.92 -19.06
N ALA A 150 0.46 13.32 -18.00
CA ALA A 150 -0.67 14.26 -18.06
C ALA A 150 -0.28 15.74 -18.05
N VAL A 151 1.02 16.05 -17.91
CA VAL A 151 1.46 17.45 -17.70
C VAL A 151 1.79 18.12 -19.03
N GLU A 152 0.98 19.14 -19.42
CA GLU A 152 1.42 20.20 -20.29
C GLU A 152 2.34 21.17 -19.50
N PRO A 153 3.43 21.72 -20.11
CA PRO A 153 4.35 22.61 -19.41
C PRO A 153 3.61 23.89 -18.96
N ALA A 154 3.50 24.07 -17.66
CA ALA A 154 2.87 25.23 -17.04
C ALA A 154 3.92 26.14 -16.38
N PRO A 155 3.65 27.48 -16.19
CA PRO A 155 4.58 28.42 -15.61
C PRO A 155 4.98 28.04 -14.16
N GLU A 156 6.18 28.50 -13.76
CA GLU A 156 6.84 28.16 -12.50
C GLU A 156 5.93 28.23 -11.26
N ALA A 157 5.92 27.15 -10.49
CA ALA A 157 5.17 27.10 -9.24
C ALA A 157 5.95 27.78 -8.11
N LEU A 158 5.26 28.53 -7.26
CA LEU A 158 5.84 29.20 -6.09
C LEU A 158 6.24 28.21 -4.96
N ALA A 159 5.69 27.00 -4.96
CA ALA A 159 6.00 25.93 -4.02
C ALA A 159 6.36 24.65 -4.77
N THR A 160 7.24 23.85 -4.18
CA THR A 160 7.62 22.54 -4.72
C THR A 160 6.46 21.54 -4.59
N ASP A 161 6.40 20.53 -5.45
CA ASP A 161 5.41 19.48 -5.39
C ASP A 161 5.38 18.75 -4.03
N ALA A 162 6.56 18.59 -3.42
CA ALA A 162 6.68 17.98 -2.09
C ALA A 162 6.06 18.86 -0.99
N GLU A 163 6.25 20.17 -1.05
CA GLU A 163 5.65 21.12 -0.11
C GLU A 163 4.13 21.20 -0.29
N ILE A 164 3.66 21.29 -1.54
CA ILE A 164 2.22 21.25 -1.85
C ILE A 164 1.59 19.96 -1.28
N ARG A 165 2.22 18.80 -1.51
CA ARG A 165 1.73 17.52 -1.00
C ARG A 165 1.73 17.48 0.52
N ALA A 166 2.78 17.96 1.17
CA ALA A 166 2.88 18.01 2.63
C ALA A 166 1.79 18.90 3.26
N MET A 167 1.56 20.09 2.72
CA MET A 167 0.50 21.00 3.15
C MET A 167 -0.89 20.37 2.99
N LEU A 168 -1.15 19.77 1.83
CA LEU A 168 -2.43 19.09 1.56
C LEU A 168 -2.66 17.91 2.52
N MET A 169 -1.64 17.09 2.76
CA MET A 169 -1.74 15.95 3.69
C MET A 169 -1.95 16.43 5.13
N GLY A 170 -1.34 17.54 5.52
CA GLY A 170 -1.55 18.18 6.83
C GLY A 170 -3.00 18.65 7.00
N ASP A 171 -3.56 19.31 5.98
CA ASP A 171 -4.95 19.80 6.03
C ASP A 171 -5.97 18.66 6.04
N LEU A 172 -5.67 17.56 5.38
CA LEU A 172 -6.53 16.36 5.32
C LEU A 172 -6.42 15.44 6.56
N ALA A 173 -5.43 15.67 7.42
CA ALA A 173 -5.21 14.83 8.59
C ALA A 173 -6.42 14.81 9.52
N GLY A 174 -6.86 13.61 9.93
CA GLY A 174 -8.00 13.43 10.84
C GLY A 174 -9.38 13.62 10.21
N ARG A 175 -9.47 13.98 8.93
CA ARG A 175 -10.77 14.12 8.24
C ARG A 175 -11.25 12.76 7.74
N GLY A 176 -12.38 12.27 8.26
CA GLY A 176 -12.91 10.93 7.91
C GLY A 176 -13.32 10.76 6.44
N TRP A 177 -13.52 11.85 5.71
CA TRP A 177 -13.82 11.86 4.28
C TRP A 177 -12.57 11.96 3.39
N ALA A 178 -11.39 12.25 3.95
CA ALA A 178 -10.18 12.45 3.17
C ALA A 178 -9.72 11.18 2.46
N PHE A 179 -9.13 11.35 1.27
CA PHE A 179 -8.51 10.25 0.56
C PHE A 179 -7.26 9.77 1.29
N PRO A 180 -6.99 8.45 1.28
CA PRO A 180 -5.68 7.94 1.68
C PRO A 180 -4.57 8.63 0.85
N GLY A 181 -3.44 8.95 1.46
CA GLY A 181 -2.33 9.63 0.79
C GLY A 181 -1.81 8.94 -0.49
N ARG A 182 -2.04 7.62 -0.61
CA ARG A 182 -1.75 6.85 -1.84
C ARG A 182 -2.56 7.28 -3.07
N ASN A 183 -3.64 8.01 -2.86
CA ASN A 183 -4.56 8.44 -3.89
C ASN A 183 -4.30 9.88 -4.34
N ILE A 184 -3.22 10.51 -3.84
CA ILE A 184 -2.88 11.89 -4.13
C ILE A 184 -1.44 11.95 -4.65
N VAL A 185 -1.28 12.40 -5.88
CA VAL A 185 0.02 12.67 -6.50
C VAL A 185 0.07 14.14 -6.87
N VAL A 186 1.18 14.82 -6.57
CA VAL A 186 1.41 16.20 -7.00
C VAL A 186 2.59 16.21 -7.96
N ARG A 187 2.39 16.85 -9.12
CA ARG A 187 3.42 17.03 -10.13
C ARG A 187 3.28 18.38 -10.82
N GLU A 188 4.37 19.15 -10.84
CA GLU A 188 4.45 20.49 -11.45
C GLU A 188 3.31 21.43 -11.02
N GLY A 189 2.90 21.32 -9.75
CA GLY A 189 1.80 22.08 -9.16
C GLY A 189 0.40 21.55 -9.51
N VAL A 190 0.29 20.43 -10.21
CA VAL A 190 -0.98 19.77 -10.50
C VAL A 190 -1.24 18.68 -9.45
N VAL A 191 -2.40 18.72 -8.81
CA VAL A 191 -2.84 17.68 -7.88
C VAL A 191 -3.69 16.67 -8.63
N HIS A 192 -3.25 15.41 -8.67
CA HIS A 192 -3.96 14.30 -9.28
C HIS A 192 -4.64 13.48 -8.18
N LEU A 193 -5.97 13.38 -8.24
CA LEU A 193 -6.80 12.60 -7.32
C LEU A 193 -7.13 11.25 -7.96
N TRP A 194 -6.77 10.15 -7.29
CA TRP A 194 -6.97 8.78 -7.77
C TRP A 194 -7.86 7.98 -6.82
N GLY A 195 -8.39 6.87 -7.29
CA GLY A 195 -9.08 5.87 -6.48
C GLY A 195 -10.59 5.92 -6.60
N THR A 196 -11.28 5.40 -5.61
CA THR A 196 -12.73 5.26 -5.60
C THR A 196 -13.36 6.25 -4.63
N VAL A 197 -14.37 6.99 -5.10
CA VAL A 197 -15.13 7.94 -4.28
C VAL A 197 -16.50 7.34 -3.91
N TRP A 198 -16.93 7.64 -2.68
CA TRP A 198 -18.20 7.15 -2.13
C TRP A 198 -19.36 8.10 -2.41
N SER A 199 -19.08 9.38 -2.60
CA SER A 199 -20.06 10.42 -2.88
C SER A 199 -19.43 11.58 -3.66
N SER A 200 -20.27 12.36 -4.37
CA SER A 200 -19.88 13.61 -4.98
C SER A 200 -19.28 14.59 -3.97
N ASP A 201 -19.93 14.70 -2.79
CA ASP A 201 -19.48 15.62 -1.73
C ASP A 201 -18.07 15.32 -1.24
N GLN A 202 -17.70 14.02 -1.17
CA GLN A 202 -16.33 13.61 -0.85
C GLN A 202 -15.34 14.12 -1.90
N LEU A 203 -15.66 13.97 -3.18
CA LEU A 203 -14.81 14.42 -4.27
C LEU A 203 -14.70 15.95 -4.29
N ASP A 204 -15.83 16.65 -4.13
CA ASP A 204 -15.86 18.11 -4.11
C ASP A 204 -15.05 18.67 -2.92
N ALA A 205 -15.17 18.06 -1.73
CA ALA A 205 -14.35 18.41 -0.58
C ALA A 205 -12.85 18.23 -0.85
N MET A 206 -12.47 17.13 -1.52
CA MET A 206 -11.09 16.88 -1.92
C MET A 206 -10.57 17.90 -2.93
N ARG A 207 -11.40 18.29 -3.91
CA ARG A 207 -11.06 19.34 -4.90
C ARG A 207 -10.85 20.69 -4.23
N ILE A 208 -11.79 21.10 -3.38
CA ILE A 208 -11.72 22.38 -2.64
C ILE A 208 -10.47 22.39 -1.75
N ALA A 209 -10.22 21.36 -0.95
CA ALA A 209 -9.04 21.25 -0.11
C ALA A 209 -7.75 21.32 -0.94
N SER A 210 -7.69 20.65 -2.09
CA SER A 210 -6.54 20.69 -2.97
C SER A 210 -6.31 22.08 -3.59
N GLN A 211 -7.38 22.73 -4.03
CA GLN A 211 -7.31 24.07 -4.65
C GLN A 211 -6.93 25.17 -3.65
N SER A 212 -7.19 24.98 -2.37
CA SER A 212 -6.84 25.94 -1.33
C SER A 212 -5.36 25.94 -0.95
N VAL A 213 -4.60 24.92 -1.37
CA VAL A 213 -3.18 24.81 -1.06
C VAL A 213 -2.36 25.78 -1.94
N PRO A 214 -1.52 26.64 -1.34
CA PRO A 214 -0.65 27.54 -2.10
C PRO A 214 0.28 26.77 -3.06
N GLY A 215 0.37 27.25 -4.30
CA GLY A 215 1.20 26.62 -5.34
C GLY A 215 0.45 25.59 -6.19
N VAL A 216 -0.78 25.21 -5.84
CA VAL A 216 -1.61 24.37 -6.70
C VAL A 216 -2.12 25.16 -7.88
N LYS A 217 -1.80 24.71 -9.07
CA LYS A 217 -2.23 25.32 -10.35
C LYS A 217 -3.58 24.79 -10.81
N ARG A 218 -3.80 23.49 -10.66
CA ARG A 218 -5.06 22.83 -10.99
C ARG A 218 -5.17 21.48 -10.27
N VAL A 219 -6.38 20.95 -10.26
CA VAL A 219 -6.69 19.62 -9.71
C VAL A 219 -7.27 18.76 -10.84
N GLU A 220 -6.69 17.59 -11.05
CA GLU A 220 -7.16 16.60 -12.01
C GLU A 220 -7.77 15.40 -11.29
N ASP A 221 -8.97 15.05 -11.73
CA ASP A 221 -9.75 13.97 -11.17
C ASP A 221 -9.64 12.72 -12.05
N HIS A 222 -9.08 11.68 -11.48
CA HIS A 222 -8.97 10.34 -12.07
C HIS A 222 -9.70 9.32 -11.21
N THR A 223 -10.65 9.78 -10.37
CA THR A 223 -11.41 8.90 -9.50
C THR A 223 -12.50 8.18 -10.25
N ILE A 224 -12.93 7.06 -9.72
CA ILE A 224 -14.11 6.33 -10.19
C ILE A 224 -15.16 6.28 -9.07
N PRO A 225 -16.43 6.45 -9.38
CA PRO A 225 -17.49 6.31 -8.39
C PRO A 225 -17.51 4.88 -7.86
N TYR A 226 -17.77 4.73 -6.57
CA TYR A 226 -17.99 3.41 -5.99
C TYR A 226 -19.21 2.77 -6.64
N PRO A 227 -19.12 1.53 -7.16
CA PRO A 227 -20.25 0.86 -7.75
C PRO A 227 -21.32 0.65 -6.67
N THR A 228 -22.37 1.46 -6.70
CA THR A 228 -23.58 1.21 -5.90
C THR A 228 -24.20 -0.06 -6.45
N MET A 229 -24.27 -1.13 -5.64
CA MET A 229 -25.13 -2.25 -5.97
C MET A 229 -26.56 -1.67 -6.10
N ARG A 230 -27.06 -1.52 -7.31
CA ARG A 230 -28.49 -1.35 -7.53
C ARG A 230 -29.11 -2.60 -6.96
N GLY A 231 -29.95 -2.40 -5.92
CA GLY A 231 -30.64 -3.49 -5.24
C GLY A 231 -31.32 -4.44 -6.22
N LEU A 232 -31.18 -5.72 -5.91
CA LEU A 232 -32.03 -6.78 -6.40
C LEU A 232 -33.44 -6.60 -5.84
#